data_e5041ee0dc28d65726b6ba2e323680f0
#
_entry.id   e5041ee0dc28d65726b6ba2e323680f0
#
_cell.length_a   1.000
_cell.length_b   1.000
_cell.length_c   1.000
_cell.angle_alpha   90.00
_cell.angle_beta   90.00
_cell.angle_gamma   90.00
#
_symmetry.space_group_name_H-M   'P 1'
#
loop_
_entity.id
_entity.type
_entity.pdbx_description
1 polymer ?
#
loop_
_entity_poly.entity_id
_entity_poly.type
_entity_poly.pdbx_seq_one_letter_code
_entity_poly.pdbx_strand_id
1 'polypeptide(L)'
;VLMKVALFIPCYVDQFYPQVGLATVTILEHYGVEHEFPVSQTCCGQPMANSGCMPEAEPLARKFIEVFDGYDYVVAPSGSCAGMIRTHYPDLFADDPAWLERAAALGARTYELMSFLVDVMRYRPTGVTFPATVTYHDSCSGLRELGVHDQPRALLAAVGGLEMKPLEGNDVCCGFGGTFCVKYPAISNAVVSEKADA
;
A
#
# COMPACT_ATOMS: atom_id res chain seq x y z
N VAL A 1 6.46 -9.68 24.10
CA VAL A 1 5.18 -9.00 23.81
C VAL A 1 4.79 -9.43 22.42
N LEU A 2 3.65 -10.11 22.27
CA LEU A 2 3.09 -10.46 20.97
C LEU A 2 2.70 -9.15 20.28
N MET A 3 3.19 -8.94 19.08
CA MET A 3 2.92 -7.79 18.24
C MET A 3 1.48 -7.87 17.70
N LYS A 4 0.66 -6.86 17.94
CA LYS A 4 -0.72 -6.81 17.48
C LYS A 4 -0.81 -6.13 16.10
N VAL A 5 -0.96 -6.91 15.06
CA VAL A 5 -1.01 -6.44 13.67
C VAL A 5 -2.45 -6.39 13.17
N ALA A 6 -2.88 -5.27 12.61
CA ALA A 6 -4.12 -5.17 11.85
C ALA A 6 -3.84 -5.26 10.36
N LEU A 7 -4.57 -6.10 9.67
CA LEU A 7 -4.53 -6.21 8.21
C LEU A 7 -5.57 -5.27 7.60
N PHE A 8 -5.11 -4.29 6.85
CA PHE A 8 -5.96 -3.43 6.04
C PHE A 8 -5.95 -3.89 4.58
N ILE A 9 -7.05 -4.45 4.12
CA ILE A 9 -7.23 -4.80 2.70
C ILE A 9 -8.00 -3.67 2.02
N PRO A 10 -7.32 -2.91 1.13
CA PRO A 10 -7.92 -1.79 0.42
C PRO A 10 -9.09 -2.21 -0.45
N CYS A 11 -10.09 -1.33 -0.60
CA CYS A 11 -11.30 -1.58 -1.38
C CYS A 11 -11.01 -2.03 -2.83
N TYR A 12 -9.97 -1.49 -3.46
CA TYR A 12 -9.57 -1.89 -4.80
C TYR A 12 -9.02 -3.33 -4.83
N VAL A 13 -8.21 -3.70 -3.84
CA VAL A 13 -7.70 -5.07 -3.70
C VAL A 13 -8.86 -6.03 -3.45
N ASP A 14 -9.74 -5.71 -2.50
CA ASP A 14 -10.88 -6.54 -2.15
C ASP A 14 -11.81 -6.80 -3.33
N GLN A 15 -12.11 -5.78 -4.12
CA GLN A 15 -13.08 -5.88 -5.21
C GLN A 15 -12.51 -6.47 -6.51
N PHE A 16 -11.25 -6.20 -6.85
CA PHE A 16 -10.68 -6.56 -8.15
C PHE A 16 -9.57 -7.61 -8.06
N TYR A 17 -8.87 -7.70 -6.94
CA TYR A 17 -7.73 -8.58 -6.76
C TYR A 17 -7.74 -9.28 -5.39
N PRO A 18 -8.84 -9.95 -4.99
CA PRO A 18 -8.96 -10.56 -3.65
C PRO A 18 -7.86 -11.58 -3.37
N GLN A 19 -7.28 -12.20 -4.41
CA GLN A 19 -6.14 -13.11 -4.28
C GLN A 19 -4.89 -12.43 -3.67
N VAL A 20 -4.72 -11.11 -3.85
CA VAL A 20 -3.62 -10.36 -3.21
C VAL A 20 -3.83 -10.28 -1.69
N GLY A 21 -5.08 -10.05 -1.26
CA GLY A 21 -5.44 -10.08 0.15
C GLY A 21 -5.19 -11.45 0.79
N LEU A 22 -5.63 -12.52 0.11
CA LEU A 22 -5.40 -13.90 0.56
C LEU A 22 -3.91 -14.25 0.61
N ALA A 23 -3.13 -13.85 -0.39
CA ALA A 23 -1.69 -14.05 -0.40
C ALA A 23 -1.01 -13.29 0.76
N THR A 24 -1.48 -12.09 1.09
CA THR A 24 -0.98 -11.33 2.24
C THR A 24 -1.20 -12.07 3.54
N VAL A 25 -2.42 -12.60 3.77
CA VAL A 25 -2.74 -13.45 4.93
C VAL A 25 -1.81 -14.64 4.98
N THR A 26 -1.68 -15.39 3.87
CA THR A 26 -0.82 -16.58 3.79
C THR A 26 0.63 -16.26 4.15
N ILE A 27 1.17 -15.14 3.68
CA ILE A 27 2.53 -14.71 4.00
C ILE A 27 2.66 -14.40 5.49
N LEU A 28 1.75 -13.62 6.06
CA LEU A 28 1.80 -13.25 7.48
C LEU A 28 1.70 -14.49 8.38
N GLU A 29 0.78 -15.42 8.08
CA GLU A 29 0.63 -16.70 8.80
C GLU A 29 1.88 -17.58 8.69
N HIS A 30 2.44 -17.70 7.48
CA HIS A 30 3.65 -18.50 7.26
C HIS A 30 4.82 -18.02 8.12
N TYR A 31 4.90 -16.72 8.40
CA TYR A 31 5.93 -16.14 9.25
C TYR A 31 5.52 -15.95 10.71
N GLY A 32 4.42 -16.56 11.11
CA GLY A 32 3.95 -16.56 12.50
C GLY A 32 3.53 -15.16 12.98
N VAL A 33 3.14 -14.27 12.08
CA VAL A 33 2.60 -12.96 12.44
C VAL A 33 1.13 -13.12 12.79
N GLU A 34 0.81 -13.01 14.07
CA GLU A 34 -0.58 -12.93 14.49
C GLU A 34 -1.19 -11.62 14.00
N HIS A 35 -2.30 -11.71 13.30
CA HIS A 35 -2.95 -10.56 12.71
C HIS A 35 -4.47 -10.64 12.84
N GLU A 36 -5.10 -9.49 12.87
CA GLU A 36 -6.56 -9.33 12.87
C GLU A 36 -7.00 -8.62 11.60
N PHE A 37 -8.17 -9.00 11.08
CA PHE A 37 -8.85 -8.30 10.01
C PHE A 37 -10.07 -7.57 10.58
N PRO A 38 -9.98 -6.26 10.87
CA PRO A 38 -11.12 -5.51 11.38
C PRO A 38 -12.23 -5.44 10.33
N VAL A 39 -13.32 -6.17 10.53
CA VAL A 39 -14.44 -6.24 9.56
C VAL A 39 -15.18 -4.92 9.38
N SER A 40 -15.01 -3.97 10.30
CA SER A 40 -15.57 -2.62 10.22
C SER A 40 -14.72 -1.65 9.39
N GLN A 41 -13.59 -2.11 8.83
CA GLN A 41 -12.73 -1.28 7.99
C GLN A 41 -13.46 -0.78 6.74
N THR A 42 -13.04 0.38 6.24
CA THR A 42 -13.61 1.03 5.06
C THR A 42 -12.50 1.49 4.12
N CYS A 43 -12.87 2.18 3.03
CA CYS A 43 -11.91 2.84 2.16
C CYS A 43 -11.04 3.84 2.94
N CYS A 44 -9.76 3.98 2.53
CA CYS A 44 -8.85 4.98 3.10
C CYS A 44 -9.22 6.45 2.76
N GLY A 45 -10.21 6.68 1.91
CA GLY A 45 -10.64 8.03 1.51
C GLY A 45 -9.83 8.64 0.34
N GLN A 46 -8.80 7.98 -0.16
CA GLN A 46 -7.95 8.50 -1.23
C GLN A 46 -8.70 8.93 -2.51
N PRO A 47 -9.73 8.19 -3.02
CA PRO A 47 -10.47 8.65 -4.20
C PRO A 47 -11.16 9.99 -4.02
N MET A 48 -11.66 10.28 -2.81
CA MET A 48 -12.27 11.56 -2.45
C MET A 48 -11.21 12.65 -2.38
N ALA A 49 -10.12 12.41 -1.66
CA ALA A 49 -9.01 13.36 -1.53
C ALA A 49 -8.40 13.70 -2.91
N ASN A 50 -8.10 12.71 -3.75
CA ASN A 50 -7.58 12.91 -5.10
C ASN A 50 -8.56 13.64 -6.04
N SER A 51 -9.84 13.69 -5.68
CA SER A 51 -10.87 14.41 -6.42
C SER A 51 -11.12 15.82 -5.90
N GLY A 52 -10.41 16.25 -4.83
CA GLY A 52 -10.61 17.52 -4.17
C GLY A 52 -11.80 17.55 -3.20
N CYS A 53 -12.43 16.39 -2.94
CA CYS A 53 -13.56 16.23 -2.03
C CYS A 53 -13.06 15.95 -0.61
N MET A 54 -12.35 16.91 -0.02
CA MET A 54 -11.76 16.78 1.33
C MET A 54 -12.81 16.60 2.43
N PRO A 55 -13.96 17.34 2.41
CA PRO A 55 -15.02 17.14 3.41
C PRO A 55 -15.59 15.73 3.43
N GLU A 56 -15.58 15.02 2.30
CA GLU A 56 -16.03 13.61 2.19
C GLU A 56 -14.94 12.62 2.58
N ALA A 57 -13.66 13.00 2.44
CA ALA A 57 -12.52 12.17 2.84
C ALA A 57 -12.34 12.15 4.37
N GLU A 58 -12.57 13.26 5.05
CA GLU A 58 -12.35 13.42 6.49
C GLU A 58 -13.14 12.42 7.35
N PRO A 59 -14.46 12.21 7.18
CA PRO A 59 -15.20 11.23 7.97
C PRO A 59 -14.70 9.79 7.77
N LEU A 60 -14.23 9.44 6.58
CA LEU A 60 -13.61 8.14 6.31
C LEU A 60 -12.29 8.00 7.06
N ALA A 61 -11.46 9.04 7.07
CA ALA A 61 -10.21 9.06 7.81
C ALA A 61 -10.43 8.96 9.33
N ARG A 62 -11.43 9.66 9.89
CA ARG A 62 -11.82 9.55 11.31
C ARG A 62 -12.20 8.12 11.65
N LYS A 63 -13.11 7.52 10.87
CA LYS A 63 -13.51 6.13 11.08
C LYS A 63 -12.34 5.16 10.96
N PHE A 64 -11.45 5.38 9.98
CA PHE A 64 -10.26 4.56 9.81
C PHE A 64 -9.36 4.62 11.05
N ILE A 65 -9.09 5.82 11.57
CA ILE A 65 -8.30 6.01 12.78
C ILE A 65 -8.93 5.28 13.96
N GLU A 66 -10.26 5.36 14.12
CA GLU A 66 -10.98 4.68 15.22
C GLU A 66 -10.92 3.16 15.11
N VAL A 67 -11.08 2.61 13.90
CA VAL A 67 -11.06 1.15 13.65
C VAL A 67 -9.66 0.57 13.90
N PHE A 68 -8.62 1.30 13.54
CA PHE A 68 -7.24 0.83 13.65
C PHE A 68 -6.51 1.33 14.90
N ASP A 69 -7.23 1.97 15.82
CA ASP A 69 -6.68 2.36 17.11
C ASP A 69 -6.36 1.10 17.97
N GLY A 70 -5.31 1.18 18.76
CA GLY A 70 -4.90 0.09 19.65
C GLY A 70 -4.15 -1.09 19.01
N TYR A 71 -3.83 -1.03 17.69
CA TYR A 71 -2.91 -1.96 17.05
C TYR A 71 -1.49 -1.40 17.04
N ASP A 72 -0.49 -2.27 17.16
CA ASP A 72 0.92 -1.89 17.10
C ASP A 72 1.33 -1.55 15.65
N TYR A 73 0.76 -2.26 14.67
CA TYR A 73 0.99 -2.06 13.24
C TYR A 73 -0.30 -2.20 12.42
N VAL A 74 -0.39 -1.41 11.36
CA VAL A 74 -1.39 -1.55 10.29
C VAL A 74 -0.64 -1.88 9.01
N VAL A 75 -0.96 -3.01 8.40
CA VAL A 75 -0.27 -3.50 7.20
C VAL A 75 -1.25 -3.57 6.03
N ALA A 76 -0.87 -2.94 4.91
CA ALA A 76 -1.68 -2.90 3.70
C ALA A 76 -0.90 -3.32 2.46
N PRO A 77 -1.40 -4.22 1.61
CA PRO A 77 -0.78 -4.56 0.33
C PRO A 77 -1.09 -3.48 -0.73
N SER A 78 -0.81 -2.21 -0.40
CA SER A 78 -1.06 -1.08 -1.29
C SER A 78 -0.25 0.15 -0.87
N GLY A 79 0.68 0.57 -1.72
CA GLY A 79 1.47 1.78 -1.50
C GLY A 79 0.62 3.05 -1.47
N SER A 80 -0.39 3.15 -2.34
CA SER A 80 -1.23 4.35 -2.41
C SER A 80 -2.10 4.55 -1.17
N CYS A 81 -2.69 3.47 -0.65
CA CYS A 81 -3.51 3.56 0.57
C CYS A 81 -2.65 3.78 1.81
N ALA A 82 -1.50 3.13 1.92
CA ALA A 82 -0.56 3.39 3.01
C ALA A 82 -0.01 4.83 2.94
N GLY A 83 0.27 5.35 1.74
CA GLY A 83 0.65 6.75 1.50
C GLY A 83 -0.44 7.71 1.95
N MET A 84 -1.70 7.47 1.59
CA MET A 84 -2.84 8.28 2.04
C MET A 84 -2.88 8.40 3.57
N ILE A 85 -2.72 7.28 4.27
CA ILE A 85 -2.80 7.25 5.73
C ILE A 85 -1.59 7.93 6.37
N ARG A 86 -0.39 7.67 5.86
CA ARG A 86 0.85 8.19 6.45
C ARG A 86 1.10 9.67 6.17
N THR A 87 0.76 10.10 4.95
CA THR A 87 1.18 11.41 4.43
C THR A 87 0.04 12.40 4.39
N HIS A 88 -1.17 11.97 4.00
CA HIS A 88 -2.27 12.90 3.73
C HIS A 88 -3.31 12.99 4.86
N TYR A 89 -3.42 11.98 5.75
CA TYR A 89 -4.32 12.10 6.90
C TYR A 89 -3.98 13.29 7.82
N PRO A 90 -2.69 13.56 8.14
CA PRO A 90 -2.35 14.76 8.89
C PRO A 90 -2.88 16.06 8.26
N ASP A 91 -2.84 16.18 6.94
CA ASP A 91 -3.32 17.36 6.23
C ASP A 91 -4.85 17.54 6.34
N LEU A 92 -5.62 16.43 6.40
CA LEU A 92 -7.07 16.48 6.61
C LEU A 92 -7.46 17.06 7.98
N PHE A 93 -6.55 16.98 8.95
CA PHE A 93 -6.78 17.40 10.34
C PHE A 93 -5.90 18.56 10.77
N ALA A 94 -5.38 19.35 9.81
CA ALA A 94 -4.47 20.45 10.11
C ALA A 94 -5.06 21.47 11.12
N ASP A 95 -6.37 21.66 11.08
CA ASP A 95 -7.09 22.60 11.97
C ASP A 95 -7.69 21.93 13.22
N ASP A 96 -7.47 20.62 13.43
CA ASP A 96 -7.96 19.84 14.58
C ASP A 96 -6.79 19.11 15.27
N PRO A 97 -6.12 19.75 16.26
CA PRO A 97 -4.91 19.20 16.87
C PRO A 97 -5.08 17.81 17.48
N ALA A 98 -6.25 17.48 18.03
CA ALA A 98 -6.52 16.18 18.64
C ALA A 98 -6.56 15.06 17.60
N TRP A 99 -7.16 15.31 16.45
CA TRP A 99 -7.19 14.34 15.35
C TRP A 99 -5.89 14.32 14.56
N LEU A 100 -5.20 15.45 14.44
CA LEU A 100 -3.86 15.52 13.84
C LEU A 100 -2.87 14.62 14.59
N GLU A 101 -2.86 14.65 15.93
CA GLU A 101 -2.00 13.77 16.74
C GLU A 101 -2.33 12.30 16.50
N ARG A 102 -3.61 11.93 16.49
CA ARG A 102 -4.06 10.55 16.23
C ARG A 102 -3.72 10.08 14.82
N ALA A 103 -3.90 10.94 13.81
CA ALA A 103 -3.54 10.66 12.42
C ALA A 103 -2.04 10.42 12.27
N ALA A 104 -1.21 11.27 12.86
CA ALA A 104 0.25 11.13 12.85
C ALA A 104 0.70 9.84 13.57
N ALA A 105 0.11 9.54 14.73
CA ALA A 105 0.41 8.31 15.48
C ALA A 105 0.02 7.05 14.70
N LEU A 106 -1.13 7.04 14.00
CA LEU A 106 -1.53 5.94 13.13
C LEU A 106 -0.61 5.83 11.91
N GLY A 107 -0.28 6.96 11.28
CA GLY A 107 0.63 7.00 10.13
C GLY A 107 2.00 6.39 10.45
N ALA A 108 2.56 6.69 11.63
CA ALA A 108 3.86 6.17 12.05
C ALA A 108 3.92 4.63 12.17
N ARG A 109 2.77 3.97 12.41
CA ARG A 109 2.66 2.51 12.52
C ARG A 109 1.94 1.84 11.36
N THR A 110 1.65 2.58 10.28
CA THR A 110 1.07 2.05 9.04
C THR A 110 2.17 1.75 8.03
N TYR A 111 2.17 0.54 7.48
CA TYR A 111 3.19 0.07 6.54
C TYR A 111 2.54 -0.51 5.28
N GLU A 112 3.19 -0.28 4.15
CA GLU A 112 2.98 -1.09 2.97
C GLU A 112 3.62 -2.47 3.21
N LEU A 113 3.02 -3.53 2.66
CA LEU A 113 3.38 -4.91 2.98
C LEU A 113 4.88 -5.22 2.83
N MET A 114 5.50 -4.79 1.71
CA MET A 114 6.92 -5.10 1.46
C MET A 114 7.83 -4.40 2.47
N SER A 115 7.51 -3.14 2.82
CA SER A 115 8.23 -2.40 3.84
C SER A 115 8.05 -3.02 5.23
N PHE A 116 6.84 -3.49 5.57
CA PHE A 116 6.62 -4.22 6.82
C PHE A 116 7.47 -5.48 6.92
N LEU A 117 7.46 -6.30 5.87
CA LEU A 117 8.23 -7.55 5.85
C LEU A 117 9.75 -7.32 5.99
N VAL A 118 10.27 -6.33 5.27
CA VAL A 118 11.73 -6.09 5.22
C VAL A 118 12.21 -5.25 6.38
N ASP A 119 11.55 -4.13 6.68
CA ASP A 119 12.05 -3.13 7.60
C ASP A 119 11.66 -3.42 9.05
N VAL A 120 10.46 -3.99 9.28
CA VAL A 120 9.97 -4.33 10.61
C VAL A 120 10.31 -5.78 10.96
N MET A 121 9.88 -6.73 10.12
CA MET A 121 10.07 -8.16 10.37
C MET A 121 11.50 -8.64 10.08
N ARG A 122 12.31 -7.85 9.37
CA ARG A 122 13.65 -8.25 8.91
C ARG A 122 13.65 -9.53 8.11
N TYR A 123 12.56 -9.76 7.41
CA TYR A 123 12.30 -10.99 6.68
C TYR A 123 13.17 -11.13 5.43
N ARG A 124 13.57 -12.37 5.14
CA ARG A 124 14.19 -12.79 3.88
C ARG A 124 13.58 -14.13 3.47
N PRO A 125 12.99 -14.25 2.26
CA PRO A 125 12.46 -15.51 1.77
C PRO A 125 13.53 -16.60 1.71
N THR A 126 13.19 -17.81 2.14
CA THR A 126 14.05 -18.98 2.02
C THR A 126 13.26 -20.15 1.45
N GLY A 127 13.87 -20.90 0.53
CA GLY A 127 13.25 -22.09 -0.06
C GLY A 127 12.10 -21.80 -1.04
N VAL A 128 11.83 -20.53 -1.35
CA VAL A 128 10.83 -20.13 -2.34
C VAL A 128 11.45 -20.15 -3.73
N THR A 129 10.76 -20.76 -4.71
CA THR A 129 11.21 -20.82 -6.10
C THR A 129 10.08 -20.37 -7.03
N PHE A 130 10.43 -19.54 -8.01
CA PHE A 130 9.53 -19.12 -9.07
C PHE A 130 10.33 -18.86 -10.35
N PRO A 131 10.52 -19.88 -11.21
CA PRO A 131 11.34 -19.75 -12.42
C PRO A 131 10.60 -18.89 -13.45
N ALA A 132 10.89 -17.60 -13.47
CA ALA A 132 10.30 -16.64 -14.38
C ALA A 132 11.21 -15.43 -14.58
N THR A 133 11.03 -14.75 -15.70
CA THR A 133 11.59 -13.41 -15.92
C THR A 133 10.54 -12.37 -15.58
N VAL A 134 10.89 -11.41 -14.73
CA VAL A 134 9.99 -10.36 -14.27
C VAL A 134 10.63 -8.99 -14.40
N THR A 135 9.80 -7.96 -14.45
CA THR A 135 10.21 -6.58 -14.24
C THR A 135 9.42 -5.96 -13.10
N TYR A 136 9.89 -4.86 -12.55
CA TYR A 136 9.25 -4.20 -11.42
C TYR A 136 9.01 -2.72 -11.71
N HIS A 137 7.75 -2.29 -11.57
CA HIS A 137 7.35 -0.90 -11.65
C HIS A 137 7.28 -0.30 -10.24
N ASP A 138 8.02 0.78 -10.01
CA ASP A 138 7.94 1.55 -8.77
C ASP A 138 6.67 2.43 -8.78
N SER A 139 5.70 2.07 -7.95
CA SER A 139 4.45 2.83 -7.86
C SER A 139 4.69 4.23 -7.28
N CYS A 140 3.93 5.23 -7.76
CA CYS A 140 4.14 6.63 -7.39
C CYS A 140 4.16 6.86 -5.87
N SER A 141 3.10 6.46 -5.17
CA SER A 141 3.01 6.63 -3.71
C SER A 141 3.98 5.70 -2.97
N GLY A 142 4.16 4.47 -3.44
CA GLY A 142 5.13 3.54 -2.85
C GLY A 142 6.54 4.14 -2.84
N LEU A 143 6.99 4.62 -3.99
CA LEU A 143 8.33 5.19 -4.12
C LEU A 143 8.44 6.58 -3.46
N ARG A 144 7.57 7.53 -3.82
CA ARG A 144 7.76 8.95 -3.53
C ARG A 144 7.28 9.37 -2.14
N GLU A 145 6.25 8.70 -1.63
CA GLU A 145 5.67 9.01 -0.32
C GLU A 145 6.20 8.09 0.78
N LEU A 146 6.41 6.80 0.46
CA LEU A 146 6.77 5.78 1.44
C LEU A 146 8.25 5.36 1.38
N GLY A 147 8.98 5.69 0.30
CA GLY A 147 10.35 5.25 0.08
C GLY A 147 10.49 3.74 -0.16
N VAL A 148 9.43 3.08 -0.62
CA VAL A 148 9.43 1.65 -0.95
C VAL A 148 10.10 1.47 -2.31
N HIS A 149 11.36 1.04 -2.30
CA HIS A 149 12.20 0.83 -3.47
C HIS A 149 13.02 -0.45 -3.34
N ASP A 150 13.86 -0.54 -2.31
CA ASP A 150 14.78 -1.66 -2.13
C ASP A 150 14.09 -2.90 -1.54
N GLN A 151 13.02 -2.70 -0.77
CA GLN A 151 12.31 -3.77 -0.10
C GLN A 151 11.74 -4.82 -1.06
N PRO A 152 10.94 -4.46 -2.10
CA PRO A 152 10.44 -5.44 -3.06
C PRO A 152 11.58 -6.11 -3.85
N ARG A 153 12.63 -5.37 -4.19
CA ARG A 153 13.80 -5.93 -4.89
C ARG A 153 14.55 -6.95 -4.05
N ALA A 154 14.72 -6.67 -2.75
CA ALA A 154 15.36 -7.61 -1.83
C ALA A 154 14.55 -8.90 -1.65
N LEU A 155 13.22 -8.81 -1.63
CA LEU A 155 12.33 -9.97 -1.55
C LEU A 155 12.37 -10.78 -2.85
N LEU A 156 12.26 -10.14 -4.00
CA LEU A 156 12.31 -10.81 -5.32
C LEU A 156 13.67 -11.47 -5.58
N ALA A 157 14.77 -10.82 -5.22
CA ALA A 157 16.12 -11.38 -5.38
C ALA A 157 16.37 -12.66 -4.55
N ALA A 158 15.58 -12.87 -3.49
CA ALA A 158 15.66 -14.07 -2.68
C ALA A 158 14.82 -15.25 -3.22
N VAL A 159 14.05 -15.06 -4.29
CA VAL A 159 13.25 -16.11 -4.93
C VAL A 159 14.11 -16.87 -5.92
N GLY A 160 14.27 -18.19 -5.71
CA GLY A 160 15.06 -19.04 -6.57
C GLY A 160 14.49 -19.16 -7.98
N GLY A 161 15.36 -19.06 -8.99
CA GLY A 161 14.97 -19.16 -10.41
C GLY A 161 14.27 -17.93 -10.99
N LEU A 162 14.11 -16.86 -10.21
CA LEU A 162 13.53 -15.60 -10.68
C LEU A 162 14.64 -14.70 -11.26
N GLU A 163 14.47 -14.27 -12.50
CA GLU A 163 15.32 -13.30 -13.17
C GLU A 163 14.62 -11.95 -13.23
N MET A 164 15.19 -10.93 -12.59
CA MET A 164 14.65 -9.57 -12.63
C MET A 164 15.35 -8.77 -13.75
N LYS A 165 14.58 -8.36 -14.76
CA LYS A 165 15.05 -7.45 -15.81
C LYS A 165 14.69 -5.99 -15.45
N PRO A 166 15.63 -5.04 -15.67
CA PRO A 166 15.30 -3.64 -15.54
C PRO A 166 14.17 -3.23 -16.51
N LEU A 167 13.26 -2.40 -16.03
CA LEU A 167 12.28 -1.71 -16.86
C LEU A 167 12.78 -0.29 -17.07
N GLU A 168 12.95 0.15 -18.31
CA GLU A 168 13.26 1.54 -18.61
C GLU A 168 12.11 2.44 -18.14
N GLY A 169 12.44 3.54 -17.45
CA GLY A 169 11.41 4.41 -16.86
C GLY A 169 10.51 3.71 -15.83
N ASN A 170 11.06 2.79 -15.03
CA ASN A 170 10.33 2.03 -14.03
C ASN A 170 9.56 2.89 -13.01
N ASP A 171 10.00 4.12 -12.76
CA ASP A 171 9.41 5.13 -11.88
C ASP A 171 8.53 6.17 -12.60
N VAL A 172 8.43 6.09 -13.95
CA VAL A 172 7.53 6.92 -14.74
C VAL A 172 6.08 6.50 -14.51
N CYS A 173 5.17 7.47 -14.51
CA CYS A 173 3.75 7.24 -14.27
C CYS A 173 3.18 6.13 -15.17
N CYS A 174 2.38 5.23 -14.57
CA CYS A 174 1.70 4.16 -15.31
C CYS A 174 0.33 4.58 -15.88
N GLY A 175 -0.09 5.82 -15.68
CA GLY A 175 -1.38 6.32 -16.17
C GLY A 175 -2.59 5.97 -15.30
N PHE A 176 -2.48 5.08 -14.32
CA PHE A 176 -3.63 4.64 -13.54
C PHE A 176 -4.23 5.77 -12.68
N GLY A 177 -3.46 6.34 -11.74
CA GLY A 177 -3.86 7.47 -10.90
C GLY A 177 -5.20 7.33 -10.15
N GLY A 178 -5.70 6.10 -9.95
CA GLY A 178 -6.99 5.83 -9.31
C GLY A 178 -8.16 6.43 -10.09
N THR A 179 -8.76 7.51 -9.59
CA THR A 179 -9.89 8.20 -10.25
C THR A 179 -9.48 8.87 -11.59
N PHE A 180 -8.19 9.11 -11.81
CA PHE A 180 -7.69 9.73 -13.05
C PHE A 180 -8.01 8.88 -14.28
N CYS A 181 -7.79 7.56 -14.23
CA CYS A 181 -8.05 6.68 -15.36
C CYS A 181 -9.54 6.63 -15.75
N VAL A 182 -10.44 6.88 -14.79
CA VAL A 182 -11.88 6.95 -15.05
C VAL A 182 -12.29 8.33 -15.59
N LYS A 183 -11.71 9.41 -15.05
CA LYS A 183 -12.04 10.79 -15.46
C LYS A 183 -11.41 11.18 -16.80
N TYR A 184 -10.22 10.67 -17.08
CA TYR A 184 -9.42 11.02 -18.26
C TYR A 184 -8.91 9.78 -19.01
N PRO A 185 -9.82 8.88 -19.46
CA PRO A 185 -9.42 7.57 -20.00
C PRO A 185 -8.51 7.67 -21.24
N ALA A 186 -8.72 8.66 -22.11
CA ALA A 186 -7.88 8.83 -23.29
C ALA A 186 -6.42 9.14 -22.93
N ILE A 187 -6.18 10.01 -21.94
CA ILE A 187 -4.83 10.35 -21.48
C ILE A 187 -4.22 9.16 -20.72
N SER A 188 -4.99 8.53 -19.84
CA SER A 188 -4.57 7.35 -19.08
C SER A 188 -4.11 6.23 -20.03
N ASN A 189 -4.90 5.94 -21.08
CA ASN A 189 -4.57 4.93 -22.08
C ASN A 189 -3.29 5.27 -22.86
N ALA A 190 -3.08 6.53 -23.24
CA ALA A 190 -1.86 6.94 -23.92
C ALA A 190 -0.62 6.71 -23.02
N VAL A 191 -0.70 7.10 -21.73
CA VAL A 191 0.40 6.92 -20.78
C VAL A 191 0.72 5.45 -20.53
N VAL A 192 -0.31 4.59 -20.38
CA VAL A 192 -0.07 3.16 -20.14
C VAL A 192 0.48 2.47 -21.39
N SER A 193 0.04 2.86 -22.58
CA SER A 193 0.58 2.30 -23.84
C SER A 193 2.06 2.63 -24.00
N GLU A 194 2.45 3.90 -23.81
CA GLU A 194 3.86 4.30 -23.84
C GLU A 194 4.72 3.50 -22.85
N LYS A 195 4.21 3.27 -21.65
CA LYS A 195 4.91 2.49 -20.64
C LYS A 195 4.98 1.00 -20.96
N ALA A 196 3.97 0.45 -21.62
CA ALA A 196 3.93 -0.97 -21.98
C ALA A 196 4.84 -1.30 -23.19
N ASP A 197 5.15 -0.28 -24.00
CA ASP A 197 6.02 -0.40 -25.17
C ASP A 197 7.52 -0.23 -24.81
N ALA A 198 7.84 0.19 -23.58
CA ALA A 198 9.20 0.37 -23.08
C ALA A 198 9.77 -0.94 -22.46
#